data_e59daecd0e640fe98051effa2ddadc09
#
_entry.id   e59daecd0e640fe98051effa2ddadc09
#
_cell.length_a   1.000
_cell.length_b   1.000
_cell.length_c   1.000
_cell.angle_alpha   90.00
_cell.angle_beta   90.00
_cell.angle_gamma   90.00
#
_symmetry.space_group_name_H-M   'P 1'
#
loop_
_entity.id
_entity.type
_entity.pdbx_description
1 polymer ?
#
loop_
_entity_poly.entity_id
_entity_poly.type
_entity_poly.pdbx_seq_one_letter_code
_entity_poly.pdbx_strand_id
1 'polypeptide(L)'
;MSKKYVYMFSEGNASMRNLLGGKGANLAEMTILGLPIPQGFTITTEACTEYNEGGKKLTDEMIAQIEVALGKLEEIAGKKLGDPENPLLDSVRSGARASMPGMMDTVLNLGLNEDVVEVIAKKSNNPRWAWDCYRRFIQMYSDVVMEVGKKYFEQLIDEMKEKKGVTQDVELTAEDLKELAGQFKAEYKSKIGQDFPSDPKEQLMGAIKAVFRSWDNPRANVYRRMNEIPYSWGTAVNVQMLSLIHISEPTRR
;
A
#
# COMPACT_ATOMS: atom_id res chain seq x y z
N MET A 1 -3.10 -29.41 -11.17
CA MET A 1 -2.06 -28.36 -11.05
C MET A 1 -2.66 -27.24 -10.21
N SER A 2 -1.94 -26.76 -9.20
CA SER A 2 -2.39 -25.59 -8.42
C SER A 2 -2.45 -24.35 -9.31
N LYS A 3 -3.42 -23.50 -9.09
CA LYS A 3 -3.59 -22.26 -9.86
C LYS A 3 -2.53 -21.24 -9.41
N LYS A 4 -1.89 -20.55 -10.36
CA LYS A 4 -0.89 -19.52 -10.05
C LYS A 4 -1.56 -18.15 -9.95
N TYR A 5 -1.57 -17.59 -8.75
CA TYR A 5 -2.16 -16.27 -8.45
C TYR A 5 -1.14 -15.14 -8.37
N VAL A 6 0.13 -15.47 -8.12
CA VAL A 6 1.17 -14.47 -7.87
C VAL A 6 2.33 -14.63 -8.84
N TYR A 7 2.74 -13.53 -9.45
CA TYR A 7 3.83 -13.45 -10.42
C TYR A 7 4.84 -12.38 -10.00
N MET A 8 6.11 -12.75 -9.85
CA MET A 8 7.18 -11.76 -9.77
C MET A 8 7.19 -10.96 -11.08
N PHE A 9 7.66 -9.71 -11.05
CA PHE A 9 7.77 -8.92 -12.29
C PHE A 9 8.64 -9.61 -13.34
N SER A 10 9.65 -10.38 -12.92
CA SER A 10 10.47 -11.21 -13.80
C SER A 10 9.77 -12.43 -14.43
N GLU A 11 8.57 -12.78 -13.97
CA GLU A 11 7.80 -13.94 -14.45
C GLU A 11 6.65 -13.57 -15.41
N GLY A 12 6.42 -12.26 -15.63
CA GLY A 12 5.37 -11.76 -16.51
C GLY A 12 5.92 -11.03 -17.73
N ASN A 13 5.04 -10.56 -18.60
CA ASN A 13 5.36 -9.75 -19.77
C ASN A 13 4.16 -8.90 -20.22
N ALA A 14 4.35 -8.03 -21.23
CA ALA A 14 3.32 -7.11 -21.74
C ALA A 14 2.06 -7.83 -22.28
N SER A 15 2.19 -9.06 -22.80
CA SER A 15 1.05 -9.83 -23.34
C SER A 15 0.08 -10.33 -22.27
N MET A 16 0.53 -10.38 -21.00
CA MET A 16 -0.25 -10.87 -19.86
C MET A 16 -1.17 -9.82 -19.24
N ARG A 17 -1.53 -8.77 -19.98
CA ARG A 17 -2.34 -7.66 -19.49
C ARG A 17 -3.69 -8.07 -18.91
N ASN A 18 -4.29 -9.14 -19.44
CA ASN A 18 -5.55 -9.66 -18.89
C ASN A 18 -5.41 -10.26 -17.50
N LEU A 19 -4.25 -10.82 -17.20
CA LEU A 19 -3.95 -11.51 -15.95
C LEU A 19 -3.31 -10.56 -14.93
N LEU A 20 -2.32 -9.76 -15.36
CA LEU A 20 -1.51 -8.91 -14.49
C LEU A 20 -2.05 -7.47 -14.40
N GLY A 21 -3.09 -7.14 -15.17
CA GLY A 21 -3.55 -5.77 -15.34
C GLY A 21 -2.56 -4.92 -16.15
N GLY A 22 -2.95 -3.68 -16.45
CA GLY A 22 -2.10 -2.79 -17.27
C GLY A 22 -0.78 -2.44 -16.57
N LYS A 23 -0.82 -2.11 -15.29
CA LYS A 23 0.40 -1.76 -14.53
C LYS A 23 1.32 -2.96 -14.34
N GLY A 24 0.79 -4.11 -13.92
CA GLY A 24 1.58 -5.32 -13.68
C GLY A 24 2.28 -5.81 -14.95
N ALA A 25 1.56 -5.85 -16.06
CA ALA A 25 2.14 -6.25 -17.36
C ALA A 25 3.25 -5.28 -17.82
N ASN A 26 3.06 -3.97 -17.63
CA ASN A 26 4.08 -2.97 -17.99
C ASN A 26 5.30 -3.06 -17.06
N LEU A 27 5.12 -3.27 -15.75
CA LEU A 27 6.22 -3.46 -14.80
C LEU A 27 7.01 -4.73 -15.13
N ALA A 28 6.33 -5.81 -15.50
CA ALA A 28 6.98 -7.04 -15.93
C ALA A 28 7.80 -6.81 -17.22
N GLU A 29 7.24 -6.14 -18.22
CA GLU A 29 7.94 -5.83 -19.46
C GLU A 29 9.18 -4.95 -19.21
N MET A 30 9.06 -3.91 -18.40
CA MET A 30 10.19 -3.06 -18.02
C MET A 30 11.29 -3.86 -17.29
N THR A 31 10.91 -4.85 -16.47
CA THR A 31 11.87 -5.74 -15.80
C THR A 31 12.63 -6.61 -16.81
N ILE A 32 11.93 -7.20 -17.80
CA ILE A 32 12.55 -8.02 -18.87
C ILE A 32 13.50 -7.18 -19.70
N LEU A 33 13.13 -5.94 -20.00
CA LEU A 33 13.98 -4.99 -20.76
C LEU A 33 15.20 -4.50 -19.95
N GLY A 34 15.34 -4.91 -18.70
CA GLY A 34 16.47 -4.51 -17.84
C GLY A 34 16.41 -3.06 -17.37
N LEU A 35 15.23 -2.42 -17.40
CA LEU A 35 15.08 -1.06 -16.89
C LEU A 35 15.21 -1.06 -15.34
N PRO A 36 15.83 -0.03 -14.76
CA PRO A 36 16.08 0.06 -13.32
C PRO A 36 14.81 0.45 -12.55
N ILE A 37 13.82 -0.43 -12.55
CA ILE A 37 12.60 -0.24 -11.78
C ILE A 37 12.69 -0.96 -10.43
N PRO A 38 12.05 -0.44 -9.38
CA PRO A 38 11.92 -1.16 -8.12
C PRO A 38 11.20 -2.49 -8.35
N GLN A 39 11.75 -3.57 -7.80
CA GLN A 39 11.21 -4.91 -7.97
C GLN A 39 9.93 -5.12 -7.16
N GLY A 40 9.19 -6.16 -7.51
CA GLY A 40 7.94 -6.49 -6.88
C GLY A 40 7.26 -7.70 -7.51
N PHE A 41 6.01 -7.90 -7.13
CA PHE A 41 5.16 -8.95 -7.67
C PHE A 41 3.73 -8.45 -7.92
N THR A 42 3.02 -9.16 -8.76
CA THR A 42 1.62 -8.88 -9.09
C THR A 42 0.74 -10.05 -8.65
N ILE A 43 -0.31 -9.76 -7.90
CA ILE A 43 -1.40 -10.69 -7.60
C ILE A 43 -2.46 -10.48 -8.70
N THR A 44 -2.88 -11.56 -9.33
CA THR A 44 -3.63 -11.55 -10.59
C THR A 44 -5.05 -11.00 -10.47
N THR A 45 -5.62 -10.61 -11.60
CA THR A 45 -7.05 -10.24 -11.70
C THR A 45 -7.97 -11.41 -11.37
N GLU A 46 -7.54 -12.64 -11.64
CA GLU A 46 -8.29 -13.85 -11.29
C GLU A 46 -8.37 -14.06 -9.78
N ALA A 47 -7.29 -13.72 -9.04
CA ALA A 47 -7.33 -13.73 -7.58
C ALA A 47 -8.37 -12.74 -7.03
N CYS A 48 -8.53 -11.57 -7.67
CA CYS A 48 -9.56 -10.61 -7.31
C CYS A 48 -10.97 -11.16 -7.52
N THR A 49 -11.22 -11.79 -8.65
CA THR A 49 -12.52 -12.40 -8.96
C THR A 49 -12.86 -13.48 -7.94
N GLU A 50 -11.93 -14.38 -7.66
CA GLU A 50 -12.12 -15.46 -6.69
C GLU A 50 -12.28 -14.93 -5.25
N TYR A 51 -11.54 -13.89 -4.87
CA TYR A 51 -11.72 -13.20 -3.60
C TYR A 51 -13.14 -12.65 -3.44
N ASN A 52 -13.68 -12.00 -4.49
CA ASN A 52 -15.02 -11.42 -4.46
C ASN A 52 -16.11 -12.50 -4.43
N GLU A 53 -15.97 -13.56 -5.20
CA GLU A 53 -16.91 -14.70 -5.26
C GLU A 53 -16.83 -15.57 -4.01
N GLY A 54 -15.65 -15.68 -3.40
CA GLY A 54 -15.38 -16.45 -2.19
C GLY A 54 -15.71 -15.75 -0.88
N GLY A 55 -16.58 -14.73 -0.89
CA GLY A 55 -17.01 -14.02 0.31
C GLY A 55 -15.97 -13.04 0.87
N LYS A 56 -15.17 -12.46 0.01
CA LYS A 56 -14.14 -11.45 0.35
C LYS A 56 -13.04 -11.97 1.29
N LYS A 57 -12.62 -13.22 1.04
CA LYS A 57 -11.53 -13.89 1.78
C LYS A 57 -10.42 -14.30 0.83
N LEU A 58 -9.18 -14.07 1.25
CA LEU A 58 -8.03 -14.69 0.58
C LEU A 58 -8.02 -16.18 0.92
N THR A 59 -7.81 -17.02 -0.07
CA THR A 59 -7.65 -18.47 0.15
C THR A 59 -6.27 -18.78 0.73
N ASP A 60 -6.13 -19.91 1.41
CA ASP A 60 -4.82 -20.34 1.95
C ASP A 60 -3.77 -20.45 0.85
N GLU A 61 -4.18 -20.87 -0.35
CA GLU A 61 -3.30 -20.95 -1.51
C GLU A 61 -2.82 -19.56 -1.97
N MET A 62 -3.69 -18.55 -1.99
CA MET A 62 -3.29 -17.17 -2.29
C MET A 62 -2.31 -16.64 -1.25
N ILE A 63 -2.61 -16.86 0.03
CA ILE A 63 -1.76 -16.41 1.15
C ILE A 63 -0.37 -17.06 1.03
N ALA A 64 -0.30 -18.36 0.82
CA ALA A 64 0.97 -19.08 0.67
C ALA A 64 1.80 -18.54 -0.51
N GLN A 65 1.16 -18.27 -1.66
CA GLN A 65 1.86 -17.70 -2.82
C GLN A 65 2.32 -16.27 -2.58
N ILE A 66 1.57 -15.46 -1.86
CA ILE A 66 1.96 -14.08 -1.46
C ILE A 66 3.18 -14.13 -0.55
N GLU A 67 3.20 -15.02 0.44
CA GLU A 67 4.33 -15.17 1.37
C GLU A 67 5.60 -15.62 0.65
N VAL A 68 5.50 -16.58 -0.28
CA VAL A 68 6.63 -17.00 -1.12
C VAL A 68 7.15 -15.86 -1.98
N ALA A 69 6.27 -15.07 -2.59
CA ALA A 69 6.65 -13.93 -3.41
C ALA A 69 7.29 -12.81 -2.57
N LEU A 70 6.78 -12.56 -1.36
CA LEU A 70 7.38 -11.62 -0.41
C LEU A 70 8.80 -12.05 -0.03
N GLY A 71 9.02 -13.33 0.31
CA GLY A 71 10.36 -13.85 0.60
C GLY A 71 11.34 -13.65 -0.55
N LYS A 72 10.92 -13.91 -1.80
CA LYS A 72 11.74 -13.62 -3.00
C LYS A 72 12.03 -12.13 -3.16
N LEU A 73 11.05 -11.27 -2.89
CA LEU A 73 11.24 -9.82 -2.95
C LEU A 73 12.25 -9.35 -1.91
N GLU A 74 12.18 -9.87 -0.69
CA GLU A 74 13.13 -9.60 0.38
C GLU A 74 14.56 -10.01 0.00
N GLU A 75 14.73 -11.19 -0.61
CA GLU A 75 16.01 -11.68 -1.13
C GLU A 75 16.57 -10.73 -2.21
N ILE A 76 15.76 -10.35 -3.19
CA ILE A 76 16.16 -9.42 -4.26
C ILE A 76 16.54 -8.05 -3.70
N ALA A 77 15.78 -7.56 -2.73
CA ALA A 77 16.00 -6.25 -2.12
C ALA A 77 17.19 -6.23 -1.14
N GLY A 78 17.61 -7.41 -0.62
CA GLY A 78 18.54 -7.50 0.50
C GLY A 78 18.03 -6.83 1.77
N LYS A 79 16.68 -6.79 1.95
CA LYS A 79 15.97 -6.13 3.04
C LYS A 79 14.81 -7.01 3.48
N LYS A 80 14.31 -6.78 4.70
CA LYS A 80 13.13 -7.49 5.19
C LYS A 80 12.00 -6.53 5.56
N LEU A 81 10.79 -6.97 5.29
CA LEU A 81 9.58 -6.26 5.71
C LEU A 81 9.49 -6.26 7.25
N GLY A 82 9.52 -5.06 7.84
CA GLY A 82 9.49 -4.90 9.30
C GLY A 82 10.81 -5.15 10.03
N ASP A 83 11.91 -5.34 9.32
CA ASP A 83 13.24 -5.49 9.94
C ASP A 83 13.67 -4.17 10.61
N PRO A 84 13.97 -4.18 11.90
CA PRO A 84 14.39 -2.97 12.60
C PRO A 84 15.79 -2.47 12.18
N GLU A 85 16.61 -3.28 11.52
CA GLU A 85 17.95 -2.86 11.06
C GLU A 85 17.99 -2.42 9.61
N ASN A 86 17.31 -3.16 8.72
CA ASN A 86 17.31 -2.90 7.28
C ASN A 86 15.91 -3.08 6.68
N PRO A 87 14.97 -2.17 7.00
CA PRO A 87 13.58 -2.33 6.65
C PRO A 87 13.32 -2.25 5.15
N LEU A 88 12.51 -3.18 4.64
CA LEU A 88 11.82 -3.07 3.36
C LEU A 88 10.54 -2.27 3.57
N LEU A 89 10.27 -1.30 2.72
CA LEU A 89 8.97 -0.64 2.61
C LEU A 89 8.38 -0.91 1.25
N ASP A 90 7.09 -1.19 1.24
CA ASP A 90 6.36 -1.53 0.02
C ASP A 90 5.22 -0.55 -0.27
N SER A 91 4.83 -0.52 -1.53
CA SER A 91 3.57 0.06 -1.99
C SER A 91 2.64 -1.04 -2.50
N VAL A 92 1.36 -0.93 -2.17
CA VAL A 92 0.32 -1.84 -2.64
C VAL A 92 -0.65 -1.03 -3.50
N ARG A 93 -0.72 -1.35 -4.79
CA ARG A 93 -1.43 -0.56 -5.79
C ARG A 93 -2.33 -1.43 -6.66
N SER A 94 -3.48 -0.88 -7.05
CA SER A 94 -4.34 -1.50 -8.05
C SER A 94 -3.73 -1.51 -9.44
N GLY A 95 -4.08 -2.52 -10.25
CA GLY A 95 -3.66 -2.66 -11.63
C GLY A 95 -4.77 -3.26 -12.49
N ALA A 96 -5.84 -2.53 -12.77
CA ALA A 96 -6.90 -3.00 -13.66
C ALA A 96 -6.44 -3.11 -15.12
N ARG A 97 -7.12 -3.94 -15.93
CA ARG A 97 -6.86 -4.09 -17.38
C ARG A 97 -7.04 -2.77 -18.13
N ALA A 98 -8.08 -2.02 -17.77
CA ALA A 98 -8.32 -0.65 -18.24
C ALA A 98 -7.81 0.34 -17.20
N SER A 99 -7.30 1.49 -17.66
CA SER A 99 -6.90 2.56 -16.76
C SER A 99 -8.13 3.19 -16.10
N MET A 100 -8.13 3.27 -14.78
CA MET A 100 -9.21 3.85 -13.97
C MET A 100 -8.63 4.86 -12.97
N PRO A 101 -8.16 6.04 -13.44
CA PRO A 101 -7.44 7.00 -12.60
C PRO A 101 -8.31 7.49 -11.43
N GLY A 102 -7.78 7.44 -10.21
CA GLY A 102 -8.46 7.91 -9.01
C GLY A 102 -9.64 7.05 -8.51
N MET A 103 -9.96 5.96 -9.22
CA MET A 103 -11.13 5.13 -8.87
C MET A 103 -10.80 4.07 -7.81
N MET A 104 -9.54 3.68 -7.69
CA MET A 104 -9.11 2.58 -6.84
C MET A 104 -8.04 3.02 -5.86
N ASP A 105 -7.92 2.27 -4.78
CA ASP A 105 -7.08 2.63 -3.65
C ASP A 105 -5.61 2.21 -3.82
N THR A 106 -4.75 2.89 -3.06
CA THR A 106 -3.31 2.65 -2.97
C THR A 106 -2.88 2.77 -1.52
N VAL A 107 -2.01 1.89 -1.05
CA VAL A 107 -1.36 2.00 0.25
C VAL A 107 0.15 2.15 0.03
N LEU A 108 0.73 3.18 0.61
CA LEU A 108 2.17 3.49 0.52
C LEU A 108 2.82 3.34 1.90
N ASN A 109 4.13 3.19 1.92
CA ASN A 109 4.93 3.08 3.14
C ASN A 109 4.52 1.90 4.04
N LEU A 110 4.02 0.84 3.44
CA LEU A 110 3.68 -0.39 4.13
C LEU A 110 4.94 -1.01 4.72
N GLY A 111 4.84 -1.50 5.95
CA GLY A 111 5.99 -2.00 6.72
C GLY A 111 6.47 -1.04 7.81
N LEU A 112 5.92 0.18 7.89
CA LEU A 112 6.23 1.12 8.97
C LEU A 112 5.58 0.69 10.30
N ASN A 113 6.37 0.74 11.35
CA ASN A 113 5.99 0.71 12.75
C ASN A 113 6.95 1.61 13.54
N GLU A 114 6.82 1.69 14.85
CA GLU A 114 7.64 2.57 15.68
C GLU A 114 9.14 2.27 15.57
N ASP A 115 9.52 0.99 15.58
CA ASP A 115 10.93 0.58 15.51
C ASP A 115 11.54 0.92 14.15
N VAL A 116 10.80 0.65 13.08
CA VAL A 116 11.22 0.95 11.70
C VAL A 116 11.35 2.44 11.47
N VAL A 117 10.41 3.26 11.99
CA VAL A 117 10.46 4.72 11.82
C VAL A 117 11.66 5.33 12.49
N GLU A 118 12.06 4.86 13.69
CA GLU A 118 13.26 5.35 14.38
C GLU A 118 14.54 4.99 13.59
N VAL A 119 14.60 3.82 12.98
CA VAL A 119 15.73 3.42 12.13
C VAL A 119 15.80 4.29 10.87
N ILE A 120 14.69 4.53 10.23
CA ILE A 120 14.63 5.41 9.05
C ILE A 120 15.01 6.84 9.42
N ALA A 121 14.56 7.34 10.56
CA ALA A 121 14.93 8.66 11.08
C ALA A 121 16.44 8.83 11.23
N LYS A 122 17.10 7.81 11.80
CA LYS A 122 18.56 7.78 11.98
C LYS A 122 19.28 7.67 10.62
N LYS A 123 18.87 6.74 9.75
CA LYS A 123 19.53 6.51 8.45
C LYS A 123 19.41 7.69 7.50
N SER A 124 18.26 8.37 7.49
CA SER A 124 18.03 9.54 6.66
C SER A 124 18.59 10.84 7.24
N ASN A 125 19.00 10.83 8.50
CA ASN A 125 19.30 12.02 9.29
C ASN A 125 18.18 13.08 9.24
N ASN A 126 16.94 12.62 9.11
CA ASN A 126 15.76 13.46 9.01
C ASN A 126 14.58 12.85 9.79
N PRO A 127 14.57 12.99 11.12
CA PRO A 127 13.51 12.40 11.96
C PRO A 127 12.14 13.01 11.68
N ARG A 128 12.07 14.31 11.35
CA ARG A 128 10.81 14.95 10.99
C ARG A 128 10.15 14.25 9.80
N TRP A 129 10.90 14.02 8.74
CA TRP A 129 10.41 13.35 7.55
C TRP A 129 9.97 11.91 7.84
N ALA A 130 10.73 11.15 8.62
CA ALA A 130 10.40 9.77 8.96
C ALA A 130 9.07 9.67 9.73
N TRP A 131 8.87 10.56 10.73
CA TRP A 131 7.64 10.62 11.51
C TRP A 131 6.45 11.13 10.69
N ASP A 132 6.65 12.04 9.73
CA ASP A 132 5.60 12.45 8.81
C ASP A 132 5.18 11.30 7.87
N CYS A 133 6.13 10.48 7.40
CA CYS A 133 5.82 9.27 6.63
C CYS A 133 4.97 8.29 7.45
N TYR A 134 5.30 8.08 8.73
CA TYR A 134 4.55 7.18 9.59
C TYR A 134 3.15 7.70 9.91
N ARG A 135 3.03 8.98 10.26
CA ARG A 135 1.72 9.62 10.46
C ARG A 135 0.82 9.45 9.22
N ARG A 136 1.36 9.73 8.03
CA ARG A 136 0.63 9.59 6.77
C ARG A 136 0.25 8.14 6.48
N PHE A 137 1.13 7.20 6.83
CA PHE A 137 0.83 5.78 6.68
C PHE A 137 -0.34 5.36 7.57
N ILE A 138 -0.35 5.76 8.85
CA ILE A 138 -1.45 5.48 9.78
C ILE A 138 -2.76 6.04 9.23
N GLN A 139 -2.77 7.31 8.81
CA GLN A 139 -3.96 7.96 8.24
C GLN A 139 -4.46 7.21 7.00
N MET A 140 -3.57 6.94 6.05
CA MET A 140 -3.92 6.26 4.79
C MET A 140 -4.40 4.83 5.04
N TYR A 141 -3.73 4.07 5.89
CA TYR A 141 -4.13 2.71 6.23
C TYR A 141 -5.49 2.70 6.92
N SER A 142 -5.72 3.60 7.85
CA SER A 142 -7.00 3.72 8.55
C SER A 142 -8.14 4.08 7.59
N ASP A 143 -7.94 5.03 6.69
CA ASP A 143 -8.95 5.45 5.71
C ASP A 143 -9.22 4.36 4.65
N VAL A 144 -8.16 3.82 4.04
CA VAL A 144 -8.26 2.89 2.90
C VAL A 144 -8.56 1.46 3.33
N VAL A 145 -7.88 0.96 4.37
CA VAL A 145 -7.99 -0.45 4.78
C VAL A 145 -9.14 -0.67 5.73
N MET A 146 -9.33 0.26 6.67
CA MET A 146 -10.30 0.12 7.75
C MET A 146 -11.54 1.02 7.60
N GLU A 147 -11.58 1.85 6.56
CA GLU A 147 -12.72 2.73 6.23
C GLU A 147 -13.10 3.73 7.36
N VAL A 148 -12.11 4.14 8.16
CA VAL A 148 -12.27 5.13 9.27
C VAL A 148 -12.30 6.51 8.67
N GLY A 149 -12.57 6.94 7.67
CA GLY A 149 -12.69 8.27 7.10
C GLY A 149 -11.62 9.29 7.56
N LYS A 150 -10.90 9.83 6.62
CA LYS A 150 -9.75 10.73 6.85
C LYS A 150 -10.07 12.00 7.65
N LYS A 151 -11.33 12.45 7.69
CA LYS A 151 -11.76 13.66 8.39
C LYS A 151 -11.38 13.69 9.89
N TYR A 152 -11.39 12.52 10.55
CA TYR A 152 -11.02 12.42 11.97
C TYR A 152 -9.54 12.72 12.19
N PHE A 153 -8.70 12.28 11.28
CA PHE A 153 -7.26 12.51 11.33
C PHE A 153 -6.90 13.94 10.91
N GLU A 154 -7.60 14.50 9.91
CA GLU A 154 -7.45 15.89 9.49
C GLU A 154 -7.78 16.85 10.64
N GLN A 155 -8.83 16.56 11.42
CA GLN A 155 -9.16 17.34 12.62
C GLN A 155 -8.01 17.34 13.65
N LEU A 156 -7.42 16.17 13.94
CA LEU A 156 -6.29 16.09 14.87
C LEU A 156 -5.05 16.88 14.38
N ILE A 157 -4.83 16.90 13.05
CA ILE A 157 -3.76 17.74 12.46
C ILE A 157 -4.04 19.23 12.71
N ASP A 158 -5.28 19.66 12.47
CA ASP A 158 -5.66 21.06 12.62
C ASP A 158 -5.59 21.51 14.10
N GLU A 159 -6.04 20.67 15.02
CA GLU A 159 -5.91 20.91 16.47
C GLU A 159 -4.44 21.00 16.90
N MET A 160 -3.55 20.15 16.35
CA MET A 160 -2.12 20.21 16.63
C MET A 160 -1.51 21.50 16.09
N LYS A 161 -1.85 21.91 14.87
CA LYS A 161 -1.38 23.17 14.27
C LYS A 161 -1.82 24.38 15.10
N GLU A 162 -3.08 24.42 15.54
CA GLU A 162 -3.60 25.47 16.40
C GLU A 162 -2.86 25.53 17.74
N LYS A 163 -2.68 24.37 18.40
CA LYS A 163 -1.93 24.24 19.66
C LYS A 163 -0.48 24.77 19.53
N LYS A 164 0.15 24.59 18.38
CA LYS A 164 1.55 24.99 18.12
C LYS A 164 1.68 26.37 17.50
N GLY A 165 0.58 27.00 17.10
CA GLY A 165 0.58 28.32 16.47
C GLY A 165 1.18 28.32 15.05
N VAL A 166 1.07 27.19 14.33
CA VAL A 166 1.56 27.03 12.96
C VAL A 166 0.40 26.86 11.98
N THR A 167 0.64 27.12 10.70
CA THR A 167 -0.42 27.08 9.68
C THR A 167 -0.26 25.90 8.72
N GLN A 168 0.97 25.42 8.53
CA GLN A 168 1.29 24.38 7.57
C GLN A 168 1.83 23.12 8.25
N ASP A 169 1.52 21.95 7.73
CA ASP A 169 2.02 20.66 8.23
C ASP A 169 3.56 20.60 8.25
N VAL A 170 4.20 21.30 7.31
CA VAL A 170 5.68 21.31 7.20
C VAL A 170 6.36 22.05 8.37
N GLU A 171 5.62 22.85 9.12
CA GLU A 171 6.13 23.62 10.28
C GLU A 171 6.11 22.78 11.57
N LEU A 172 5.40 21.62 11.58
CA LEU A 172 5.39 20.70 12.71
C LEU A 172 6.77 20.03 12.88
N THR A 173 7.22 19.94 14.11
CA THR A 173 8.51 19.28 14.45
C THR A 173 8.40 17.76 14.41
N ALA A 174 9.53 17.05 14.54
CA ALA A 174 9.54 15.60 14.66
C ALA A 174 8.77 15.11 15.91
N GLU A 175 8.91 15.82 17.02
CA GLU A 175 8.22 15.52 18.27
C GLU A 175 6.70 15.71 18.13
N ASP A 176 6.27 16.79 17.46
CA ASP A 176 4.85 17.04 17.18
C ASP A 176 4.25 15.93 16.31
N LEU A 177 4.97 15.49 15.28
CA LEU A 177 4.54 14.43 14.40
C LEU A 177 4.53 13.05 15.09
N LYS A 178 5.43 12.82 16.03
CA LYS A 178 5.44 11.63 16.89
C LYS A 178 4.22 11.63 17.84
N GLU A 179 3.93 12.77 18.48
CA GLU A 179 2.72 12.93 19.30
C GLU A 179 1.45 12.70 18.45
N LEU A 180 1.40 13.28 17.26
CA LEU A 180 0.29 13.15 16.33
C LEU A 180 0.09 11.71 15.85
N ALA A 181 1.16 10.96 15.57
CA ALA A 181 1.07 9.54 15.24
C ALA A 181 0.46 8.71 16.39
N GLY A 182 0.80 9.05 17.64
CA GLY A 182 0.18 8.46 18.83
C GLY A 182 -1.32 8.75 18.93
N GLN A 183 -1.72 10.01 18.67
CA GLN A 183 -3.12 10.42 18.65
C GLN A 183 -3.90 9.70 17.52
N PHE A 184 -3.30 9.52 16.35
CA PHE A 184 -3.90 8.78 15.24
C PHE A 184 -4.16 7.32 15.58
N LYS A 185 -3.23 6.67 16.28
CA LYS A 185 -3.40 5.29 16.74
C LYS A 185 -4.52 5.19 17.81
N ALA A 186 -4.61 6.18 18.68
CA ALA A 186 -5.69 6.24 19.67
C ALA A 186 -7.06 6.45 19.00
N GLU A 187 -7.14 7.33 18.00
CA GLU A 187 -8.36 7.55 17.22
C GLU A 187 -8.76 6.29 16.44
N TYR A 188 -7.78 5.63 15.78
CA TYR A 188 -8.01 4.32 15.14
C TYR A 188 -8.61 3.32 16.12
N LYS A 189 -8.00 3.16 17.30
CA LYS A 189 -8.49 2.24 18.35
C LYS A 189 -9.89 2.60 18.82
N SER A 190 -10.21 3.89 18.94
CA SER A 190 -11.54 4.35 19.34
C SER A 190 -12.62 3.97 18.33
N LYS A 191 -12.31 3.96 17.03
CA LYS A 191 -13.25 3.64 15.95
C LYS A 191 -13.37 2.14 15.67
N ILE A 192 -12.26 1.42 15.76
CA ILE A 192 -12.17 0.01 15.35
C ILE A 192 -12.27 -0.95 16.54
N GLY A 193 -11.94 -0.49 17.76
CA GLY A 193 -11.91 -1.30 18.97
C GLY A 193 -10.66 -2.19 19.11
N GLN A 194 -9.71 -2.07 18.20
CA GLN A 194 -8.45 -2.82 18.19
C GLN A 194 -7.27 -1.88 17.99
N ASP A 195 -6.08 -2.31 18.42
CA ASP A 195 -4.86 -1.54 18.19
C ASP A 195 -4.50 -1.48 16.69
N PHE A 196 -3.83 -0.39 16.28
CA PHE A 196 -3.32 -0.27 14.92
C PHE A 196 -2.30 -1.41 14.64
N PRO A 197 -2.41 -2.13 13.51
CA PRO A 197 -1.56 -3.28 13.24
C PRO A 197 -0.09 -2.87 13.15
N SER A 198 0.73 -3.42 14.02
CA SER A 198 2.19 -3.24 14.03
C SER A 198 2.93 -4.35 13.26
N ASP A 199 2.29 -5.50 13.04
CA ASP A 199 2.83 -6.57 12.22
C ASP A 199 2.77 -6.20 10.73
N PRO A 200 3.93 -6.08 10.05
CA PRO A 200 3.98 -5.71 8.64
C PRO A 200 3.30 -6.70 7.71
N LYS A 201 3.26 -7.99 8.04
CA LYS A 201 2.54 -9.00 7.25
C LYS A 201 1.03 -8.81 7.35
N GLU A 202 0.52 -8.52 8.54
CA GLU A 202 -0.88 -8.18 8.74
C GLU A 202 -1.25 -6.92 7.95
N GLN A 203 -0.39 -5.89 7.99
CA GLN A 203 -0.55 -4.68 7.19
C GLN A 203 -0.62 -5.00 5.68
N LEU A 204 0.26 -5.87 5.18
CA LEU A 204 0.30 -6.26 3.77
C LEU A 204 -0.99 -6.98 3.35
N MET A 205 -1.42 -7.97 4.11
CA MET A 205 -2.65 -8.71 3.81
C MET A 205 -3.89 -7.80 3.89
N GLY A 206 -3.92 -6.87 4.84
CA GLY A 206 -4.97 -5.85 4.94
C GLY A 206 -5.02 -4.94 3.71
N ALA A 207 -3.87 -4.45 3.27
CA ALA A 207 -3.76 -3.59 2.09
C ALA A 207 -4.17 -4.31 0.79
N ILE A 208 -3.76 -5.56 0.60
CA ILE A 208 -4.17 -6.38 -0.55
C ILE A 208 -5.70 -6.55 -0.59
N LYS A 209 -6.30 -6.91 0.53
CA LYS A 209 -7.76 -7.02 0.65
C LYS A 209 -8.47 -5.69 0.35
N ALA A 210 -7.92 -4.58 0.84
CA ALA A 210 -8.49 -3.25 0.58
C ALA A 210 -8.44 -2.89 -0.91
N VAL A 211 -7.34 -3.17 -1.60
CA VAL A 211 -7.25 -2.94 -3.05
C VAL A 211 -8.24 -3.82 -3.82
N PHE A 212 -8.42 -5.08 -3.44
CA PHE A 212 -9.47 -5.92 -4.04
C PHE A 212 -10.88 -5.38 -3.79
N ARG A 213 -11.19 -4.95 -2.55
CA ARG A 213 -12.47 -4.32 -2.22
C ARG A 213 -12.71 -3.03 -3.01
N SER A 214 -11.65 -2.26 -3.29
CA SER A 214 -11.78 -1.00 -4.03
C SER A 214 -12.33 -1.16 -5.46
N TRP A 215 -12.29 -2.38 -6.01
CA TRP A 215 -12.99 -2.71 -7.26
C TRP A 215 -14.50 -2.48 -7.16
N ASP A 216 -15.07 -2.66 -5.96
CA ASP A 216 -16.49 -2.47 -5.68
C ASP A 216 -16.87 -1.09 -5.15
N ASN A 217 -15.92 -0.18 -5.01
CA ASN A 217 -16.19 1.18 -4.55
C ASN A 217 -17.26 1.86 -5.44
N PRO A 218 -18.16 2.67 -4.87
CA PRO A 218 -19.21 3.36 -5.65
C PRO A 218 -18.67 4.14 -6.84
N ARG A 219 -17.55 4.87 -6.66
CA ARG A 219 -16.88 5.62 -7.75
C ARG A 219 -16.35 4.69 -8.85
N ALA A 220 -15.79 3.55 -8.48
CA ALA A 220 -15.30 2.55 -9.44
C ALA A 220 -16.46 1.90 -10.21
N ASN A 221 -17.56 1.61 -9.53
CA ASN A 221 -18.77 1.07 -10.15
C ASN A 221 -19.39 2.02 -11.18
N VAL A 222 -19.48 3.32 -10.86
CA VAL A 222 -19.97 4.35 -11.80
C VAL A 222 -19.03 4.45 -13.01
N TYR A 223 -17.71 4.55 -12.76
CA TYR A 223 -16.73 4.67 -13.83
C TYR A 223 -16.77 3.46 -14.78
N ARG A 224 -16.86 2.24 -14.25
CA ARG A 224 -16.94 1.04 -15.07
C ARG A 224 -18.18 1.02 -15.95
N ARG A 225 -19.33 1.39 -15.41
CA ARG A 225 -20.59 1.49 -16.20
C ARG A 225 -20.48 2.50 -17.33
N MET A 226 -19.89 3.67 -17.06
CA MET A 226 -19.72 4.72 -18.07
C MET A 226 -18.72 4.34 -19.17
N ASN A 227 -17.77 3.47 -18.89
CA ASN A 227 -16.72 3.07 -19.83
C ASN A 227 -16.87 1.61 -20.31
N GLU A 228 -18.01 0.99 -20.08
CA GLU A 228 -18.33 -0.39 -20.51
C GLU A 228 -17.31 -1.44 -20.07
N ILE A 229 -16.71 -1.25 -18.86
CA ILE A 229 -15.73 -2.15 -18.29
C ILE A 229 -16.44 -3.27 -17.52
N PRO A 230 -16.33 -4.54 -17.94
CA PRO A 230 -17.02 -5.65 -17.28
C PRO A 230 -16.54 -5.84 -15.84
N TYR A 231 -17.48 -6.12 -14.94
CA TYR A 231 -17.18 -6.43 -13.54
C TYR A 231 -16.24 -7.65 -13.40
N SER A 232 -16.45 -8.66 -14.25
CA SER A 232 -15.67 -9.91 -14.27
C SER A 232 -14.19 -9.75 -14.57
N TRP A 233 -13.76 -8.56 -15.04
CA TRP A 233 -12.35 -8.32 -15.28
C TRP A 233 -11.52 -8.24 -14.00
N GLY A 234 -12.10 -7.82 -12.89
CA GLY A 234 -11.39 -7.63 -11.64
C GLY A 234 -10.24 -6.62 -11.73
N THR A 235 -9.47 -6.54 -10.67
CA THR A 235 -8.22 -5.78 -10.63
C THR A 235 -7.07 -6.66 -10.18
N ALA A 236 -5.88 -6.44 -10.71
CA ALA A 236 -4.65 -6.98 -10.14
C ALA A 236 -4.18 -6.09 -8.97
N VAL A 237 -3.35 -6.65 -8.11
CA VAL A 237 -2.65 -5.91 -7.04
C VAL A 237 -1.15 -5.99 -7.30
N ASN A 238 -0.49 -4.85 -7.38
CA ASN A 238 0.95 -4.76 -7.50
C ASN A 238 1.55 -4.40 -6.15
N VAL A 239 2.39 -5.28 -5.62
CA VAL A 239 3.23 -5.05 -4.45
C VAL A 239 4.63 -4.75 -4.95
N GLN A 240 5.13 -3.56 -4.64
CA GLN A 240 6.39 -3.08 -5.19
C GLN A 240 7.21 -2.39 -4.11
N MET A 241 8.50 -2.75 -4.00
CA MET A 241 9.39 -2.11 -3.07
C MET A 241 9.49 -0.60 -3.34
N LEU A 242 9.56 0.18 -2.27
CA LEU A 242 9.84 1.61 -2.34
C LEU A 242 11.34 1.84 -2.26
N SER A 243 11.87 2.68 -3.16
CA SER A 243 13.22 3.21 -2.98
C SER A 243 13.17 4.42 -2.04
N LEU A 244 14.20 4.60 -1.22
CA LEU A 244 14.31 5.77 -0.34
C LEU A 244 14.27 7.10 -1.12
N ILE A 245 14.68 7.11 -2.37
CA ILE A 245 14.62 8.27 -3.28
C ILE A 245 13.17 8.65 -3.58
N HIS A 246 12.25 7.69 -3.69
CA HIS A 246 10.83 7.96 -3.96
C HIS A 246 10.02 8.32 -2.72
N ILE A 247 10.57 8.09 -1.52
CA ILE A 247 9.94 8.46 -0.26
C ILE A 247 10.19 9.95 0.05
N SER A 248 11.32 10.50 -0.44
CA SER A 248 11.76 11.86 -0.10
C SER A 248 11.19 12.98 -0.96
N GLU A 249 10.47 12.69 -2.06
CA GLU A 249 9.86 13.73 -2.89
C GLU A 249 8.34 13.55 -2.99
N PRO A 250 7.55 14.52 -2.53
CA PRO A 250 6.14 14.64 -2.90
C PRO A 250 6.07 15.16 -4.35
N THR A 251 6.53 14.36 -5.30
CA THR A 251 6.41 14.69 -6.71
C THR A 251 5.07 14.24 -7.24
N ARG A 252 4.05 15.03 -6.98
CA ARG A 252 3.01 15.44 -7.94
C ARG A 252 2.11 16.46 -7.27
N ARG A 253 2.27 17.69 -7.70
CA ARG A 253 1.22 18.71 -7.60
C ARG A 253 -0.01 18.26 -8.38
#